data_0d08a51582c2c55fdff6506c57d6aaa6
#
_entry.id   0d08a51582c2c55fdff6506c57d6aaa6
#
_cell.length_a   1.000
_cell.length_b   1.000
_cell.length_c   1.000
_cell.angle_alpha   90.00
_cell.angle_beta   90.00
_cell.angle_gamma   90.00
#
_symmetry.space_group_name_H-M   'P 1'
#
loop_
_entity.id
_entity.type
_entity.pdbx_description
1 polymer ?
#
loop_
_entity_poly.entity_id
_entity_poly.type
_entity_poly.pdbx_seq_one_letter_code
_entity_poly.pdbx_strand_id
1 'polypeptide(L)'
;MRAAGLTVLTVWLVRTLLVTTCVIPSSGMENSLYQGERILVNKWSYGLRLPFCSLFGYHRLASSRAEKGDILLFNNPHPQQVEKGIEWRELFISRCIGTPGDTLMLDADLNCVGGEVLSPDAKSLYAYPVSSEDLMLTVLSVLGIKGNTLAGYTSDGGYIRSFSQYEYYLISQKLEGRIPLV
;
A
#
# COMPACT_ATOMS: atom_id res chain seq x y z
N MET A 1 21.32 -30.83 23.09
CA MET A 1 21.09 -30.93 21.64
C MET A 1 19.60 -31.07 21.26
N ARG A 2 18.81 -31.94 21.90
CA ARG A 2 17.38 -32.14 21.58
C ARG A 2 16.53 -30.87 21.79
N ALA A 3 16.73 -30.11 22.87
CA ALA A 3 16.01 -28.86 23.15
C ALA A 3 16.28 -27.79 22.10
N ALA A 4 17.53 -27.59 21.69
CA ALA A 4 17.89 -26.60 20.67
C ALA A 4 17.23 -26.93 19.32
N GLY A 5 17.18 -28.19 18.90
CA GLY A 5 16.52 -28.62 17.70
C GLY A 5 15.00 -28.35 17.71
N LEU A 6 14.36 -28.64 18.87
CA LEU A 6 12.94 -28.37 19.07
C LEU A 6 12.62 -26.88 18.97
N THR A 7 13.44 -26.04 19.60
CA THR A 7 13.27 -24.58 19.57
C THR A 7 13.37 -24.03 18.15
N VAL A 8 14.39 -24.43 17.39
CA VAL A 8 14.56 -24.02 15.98
C VAL A 8 13.36 -24.45 15.15
N LEU A 9 12.90 -25.68 15.30
CA LEU A 9 11.73 -26.19 14.58
C LEU A 9 10.46 -25.39 14.93
N THR A 10 10.24 -25.10 16.20
CA THR A 10 9.07 -24.31 16.64
C THR A 10 9.10 -22.90 16.07
N VAL A 11 10.23 -22.20 16.13
CA VAL A 11 10.39 -20.86 15.56
C VAL A 11 10.17 -20.89 14.04
N TRP A 12 10.69 -21.90 13.37
CA TRP A 12 10.50 -22.07 11.93
C TRP A 12 9.02 -22.28 11.56
N LEU A 13 8.32 -23.14 12.31
CA LEU A 13 6.87 -23.37 12.12
C LEU A 13 6.05 -22.12 12.36
N VAL A 14 6.30 -21.39 13.45
CA VAL A 14 5.60 -20.13 13.76
C VAL A 14 5.79 -19.12 12.64
N ARG A 15 7.03 -18.91 12.20
CA ARG A 15 7.35 -17.96 11.14
C ARG A 15 6.75 -18.37 9.78
N THR A 16 6.71 -19.65 9.47
CA THR A 16 6.21 -20.14 8.19
C THR A 16 4.68 -20.10 8.13
N LEU A 17 4.00 -20.46 9.20
CA LEU A 17 2.56 -20.66 9.23
C LEU A 17 1.79 -19.46 9.77
N LEU A 18 2.27 -18.83 10.84
CA LEU A 18 1.46 -17.89 11.60
C LEU A 18 1.79 -16.43 11.28
N VAL A 19 3.06 -16.06 11.25
CA VAL A 19 3.46 -14.66 11.21
C VAL A 19 4.68 -14.47 10.30
N THR A 20 4.69 -13.37 9.56
CA THR A 20 5.87 -12.97 8.79
C THR A 20 6.10 -11.46 8.91
N THR A 21 7.37 -11.05 8.83
CA THR A 21 7.71 -9.63 8.74
C THR A 21 7.85 -9.23 7.29
N CYS A 22 7.29 -8.09 6.94
CA CYS A 22 7.43 -7.49 5.62
C CYS A 22 7.90 -6.03 5.75
N VAL A 23 8.68 -5.56 4.80
CA VAL A 23 9.02 -4.14 4.65
C VAL A 23 8.10 -3.57 3.59
N ILE A 24 7.53 -2.39 3.85
CA ILE A 24 6.64 -1.71 2.91
C ILE A 24 7.45 -1.25 1.69
N PRO A 25 7.17 -1.78 0.49
CA PRO A 25 8.01 -1.53 -0.68
C PRO A 25 7.72 -0.19 -1.38
N SER A 26 6.53 0.37 -1.18
CA SER A 26 6.06 1.53 -1.94
C SER A 26 5.27 2.52 -1.07
N SER A 27 5.11 3.73 -1.58
CA SER A 27 4.36 4.81 -0.94
C SER A 27 2.83 4.74 -1.15
N GLY A 28 2.31 3.72 -1.83
CA GLY A 28 0.88 3.62 -2.17
C GLY A 28 -0.07 3.46 -0.99
N MET A 29 0.45 3.22 0.21
CA MET A 29 -0.31 3.10 1.46
C MET A 29 0.07 4.18 2.49
N GLU A 30 0.75 5.24 2.08
CA GLU A 30 1.07 6.36 2.97
C GLU A 30 -0.19 6.98 3.51
N ASN A 31 -0.15 7.41 4.76
CA ASN A 31 -1.16 7.74 5.75
C ASN A 31 -1.54 6.56 6.67
N SER A 32 -1.51 5.33 6.19
CA SER A 32 -1.68 4.14 7.04
C SER A 32 -0.36 3.42 7.28
N LEU A 33 0.45 3.27 6.23
CA LEU A 33 1.74 2.58 6.26
C LEU A 33 2.74 3.34 5.40
N TYR A 34 3.91 3.65 5.96
CA TYR A 34 4.94 4.41 5.24
C TYR A 34 5.98 3.50 4.60
N GLN A 35 6.51 3.95 3.47
CA GLN A 35 7.58 3.24 2.77
C GLN A 35 8.79 3.01 3.70
N GLY A 36 9.33 1.80 3.72
CA GLY A 36 10.45 1.39 4.55
C GLY A 36 10.08 0.92 5.96
N GLU A 37 8.85 1.08 6.40
CA GLU A 37 8.38 0.53 7.69
C GLU A 37 8.36 -0.99 7.65
N ARG A 38 8.61 -1.58 8.83
CA ARG A 38 8.49 -3.03 9.02
C ARG A 38 7.19 -3.34 9.73
N ILE A 39 6.39 -4.17 9.10
CA ILE A 39 5.12 -4.64 9.64
C ILE A 39 5.17 -6.13 9.94
N LEU A 40 4.34 -6.53 10.89
CA LEU A 40 4.09 -7.92 11.21
C LEU A 40 2.79 -8.35 10.54
N VAL A 41 2.89 -9.30 9.64
CA VAL A 41 1.74 -9.79 8.88
C VAL A 41 1.21 -11.07 9.49
N ASN A 42 -0.07 -11.06 9.83
CA ASN A 42 -0.79 -12.23 10.30
C ASN A 42 -1.21 -13.08 9.09
N LYS A 43 -0.74 -14.31 9.03
CA LYS A 43 -0.99 -15.23 7.91
C LYS A 43 -2.28 -16.05 8.05
N TRP A 44 -2.86 -16.11 9.23
CA TRP A 44 -4.02 -16.96 9.50
C TRP A 44 -5.36 -16.25 9.32
N SER A 45 -5.40 -14.92 9.28
CA SER A 45 -6.65 -14.14 9.18
C SER A 45 -7.52 -14.56 8.02
N TYR A 46 -6.90 -14.89 6.89
CA TYR A 46 -7.62 -15.33 5.69
C TYR A 46 -7.46 -16.83 5.38
N GLY A 47 -7.19 -17.62 6.42
CA GLY A 47 -6.95 -19.05 6.33
C GLY A 47 -5.47 -19.40 6.20
N LEU A 48 -5.10 -20.46 6.90
CA LEU A 48 -3.73 -20.94 6.97
C LEU A 48 -3.29 -21.48 5.61
N ARG A 49 -2.30 -20.85 5.01
CA ARG A 49 -1.70 -21.32 3.75
C ARG A 49 -0.67 -22.39 4.03
N LEU A 50 -0.82 -23.54 3.39
CA LEU A 50 0.21 -24.58 3.46
C LEU A 50 1.47 -24.14 2.73
N PRO A 51 2.67 -24.37 3.32
CA PRO A 51 3.94 -24.10 2.66
C PRO A 51 4.14 -25.04 1.47
N PHE A 52 5.09 -24.71 0.60
CA PHE A 52 5.45 -25.49 -0.58
C PHE A 52 4.33 -25.63 -1.62
N CYS A 53 3.64 -24.51 -1.92
CA CYS A 53 2.57 -24.47 -2.92
C CYS A 53 3.04 -24.94 -4.32
N SER A 54 4.31 -24.79 -4.64
CA SER A 54 4.90 -25.27 -5.90
C SER A 54 4.93 -26.80 -6.03
N LEU A 55 4.92 -27.53 -4.91
CA LEU A 55 4.94 -29.00 -4.89
C LEU A 55 3.56 -29.61 -4.71
N PHE A 56 2.74 -29.02 -3.83
CA PHE A 56 1.45 -29.60 -3.42
C PHE A 56 0.23 -28.82 -3.95
N GLY A 57 0.46 -27.79 -4.76
CA GLY A 57 -0.59 -26.90 -5.19
C GLY A 57 -0.99 -25.89 -4.09
N TYR A 58 -1.91 -24.98 -4.45
CA TYR A 58 -2.37 -23.96 -3.56
C TYR A 58 -3.54 -24.46 -2.70
N HIS A 59 -3.28 -24.66 -1.40
CA HIS A 59 -4.29 -25.08 -0.44
C HIS A 59 -4.34 -24.10 0.75
N ARG A 60 -5.54 -23.74 1.15
CA ARG A 60 -5.83 -22.98 2.37
C ARG A 60 -6.78 -23.77 3.28
N LEU A 61 -6.48 -23.78 4.57
CA LEU A 61 -7.34 -24.32 5.61
C LEU A 61 -8.13 -23.16 6.23
N ALA A 62 -9.45 -23.33 6.37
CA ALA A 62 -10.35 -22.34 7.02
C ALA A 62 -10.23 -20.94 6.39
N SER A 63 -10.64 -20.77 5.14
CA SER A 63 -10.61 -19.47 4.45
C SER A 63 -11.72 -18.55 4.95
N SER A 64 -11.37 -17.35 5.41
CA SER A 64 -12.30 -16.23 5.57
C SER A 64 -12.21 -15.28 4.36
N ARG A 65 -13.25 -14.50 4.15
CA ARG A 65 -13.29 -13.49 3.08
C ARG A 65 -12.69 -12.19 3.59
N ALA A 66 -12.04 -11.46 2.69
CA ALA A 66 -11.62 -10.11 2.97
C ALA A 66 -12.84 -9.18 3.02
N GLU A 67 -12.81 -8.20 3.90
CA GLU A 67 -13.83 -7.18 4.05
C GLU A 67 -13.33 -5.84 3.50
N LYS A 68 -14.27 -4.93 3.20
CA LYS A 68 -13.91 -3.57 2.80
C LYS A 68 -13.15 -2.88 3.94
N GLY A 69 -12.06 -2.21 3.59
CA GLY A 69 -11.19 -1.54 4.55
C GLY A 69 -10.00 -2.37 5.04
N ASP A 70 -10.01 -3.68 4.85
CA ASP A 70 -8.90 -4.54 5.22
C ASP A 70 -7.62 -4.21 4.46
N ILE A 71 -6.50 -4.20 5.16
CA ILE A 71 -5.17 -4.09 4.54
C ILE A 71 -4.68 -5.49 4.22
N LEU A 72 -4.49 -5.75 2.94
CA LEU A 72 -4.14 -7.06 2.41
C LEU A 72 -2.71 -7.08 1.88
N LEU A 73 -1.96 -8.11 2.26
CA LEU A 73 -0.71 -8.48 1.61
C LEU A 73 -0.98 -9.61 0.62
N PHE A 74 -0.68 -9.39 -0.66
CA PHE A 74 -0.96 -10.36 -1.72
C PHE A 74 0.17 -10.42 -2.75
N ASN A 75 0.21 -11.54 -3.48
CA ASN A 75 1.18 -11.71 -4.56
C ASN A 75 0.69 -10.98 -5.81
N ASN A 76 1.63 -10.38 -6.55
CA ASN A 76 1.34 -9.64 -7.78
C ASN A 76 0.47 -10.47 -8.74
N PRO A 77 -0.74 -10.00 -9.08
CA PRO A 77 -1.66 -10.70 -9.99
C PRO A 77 -1.33 -10.47 -11.46
N HIS A 78 -0.33 -9.64 -11.80
CA HIS A 78 -0.03 -9.26 -13.17
C HIS A 78 0.30 -10.49 -14.04
N PRO A 79 -0.23 -10.60 -15.28
CA PRO A 79 -0.05 -11.75 -16.14
C PRO A 79 1.42 -12.15 -16.39
N GLN A 80 2.32 -11.18 -16.52
CA GLN A 80 3.76 -11.41 -16.69
C GLN A 80 4.43 -12.10 -15.48
N GLN A 81 3.80 -12.04 -14.31
CA GLN A 81 4.29 -12.70 -13.11
C GLN A 81 3.64 -14.08 -12.89
N VAL A 82 2.60 -14.41 -13.66
CA VAL A 82 1.85 -15.68 -13.48
C VAL A 82 2.72 -16.90 -13.83
N GLU A 83 3.68 -16.76 -14.74
CA GLU A 83 4.63 -17.82 -15.10
C GLU A 83 5.56 -18.19 -13.94
N LYS A 84 5.80 -17.26 -13.01
CA LYS A 84 6.55 -17.53 -11.79
C LYS A 84 5.67 -18.25 -10.77
N GLY A 85 6.23 -19.23 -10.09
CA GLY A 85 5.55 -19.83 -8.94
C GLY A 85 5.09 -18.75 -7.95
N ILE A 86 3.93 -18.93 -7.34
CA ILE A 86 3.28 -17.92 -6.47
C ILE A 86 4.19 -17.43 -5.33
N GLU A 87 5.15 -18.27 -4.91
CA GLU A 87 6.12 -17.95 -3.85
C GLU A 87 7.22 -16.97 -4.29
N TRP A 88 7.41 -16.83 -5.62
CA TRP A 88 8.44 -15.99 -6.24
C TRP A 88 7.91 -14.70 -6.82
N ARG A 89 6.60 -14.46 -6.69
CA ARG A 89 5.98 -13.22 -7.17
C ARG A 89 6.22 -12.10 -6.17
N GLU A 90 6.31 -10.90 -6.67
CA GLU A 90 6.36 -9.69 -5.86
C GLU A 90 5.16 -9.61 -4.92
N LEU A 91 5.40 -9.11 -3.72
CA LEU A 91 4.38 -8.87 -2.73
C LEU A 91 3.89 -7.43 -2.83
N PHE A 92 2.59 -7.28 -2.92
CA PHE A 92 1.91 -5.99 -2.85
C PHE A 92 1.12 -5.89 -1.56
N ILE A 93 1.03 -4.66 -1.06
CA ILE A 93 0.16 -4.33 0.06
C ILE A 93 -0.82 -3.25 -0.40
N SER A 94 -2.10 -3.45 -0.12
CA SER A 94 -3.14 -2.49 -0.50
C SER A 94 -4.38 -2.65 0.38
N ARG A 95 -5.22 -1.62 0.40
CA ARG A 95 -6.51 -1.66 1.09
C ARG A 95 -7.58 -2.26 0.18
N CYS A 96 -8.40 -3.14 0.73
CA CYS A 96 -9.57 -3.70 0.05
C CYS A 96 -10.66 -2.61 -0.08
N ILE A 97 -10.99 -2.22 -1.29
CA ILE A 97 -12.01 -1.21 -1.58
C ILE A 97 -13.34 -1.82 -2.03
N GLY A 98 -13.35 -3.10 -2.40
CA GLY A 98 -14.55 -3.81 -2.84
C GLY A 98 -14.42 -5.29 -2.70
N THR A 99 -15.54 -5.96 -2.52
CA THR A 99 -15.65 -7.40 -2.38
C THR A 99 -16.44 -8.00 -3.55
N PRO A 100 -16.35 -9.31 -3.82
CA PRO A 100 -17.09 -9.94 -4.90
C PRO A 100 -18.60 -9.69 -4.79
N GLY A 101 -19.16 -9.12 -5.86
CA GLY A 101 -20.56 -8.70 -5.94
C GLY A 101 -20.81 -7.21 -5.77
N ASP A 102 -19.81 -6.45 -5.34
CA ASP A 102 -19.90 -5.01 -5.27
C ASP A 102 -19.77 -4.36 -6.65
N THR A 103 -20.49 -3.28 -6.85
CA THR A 103 -20.30 -2.37 -8.00
C THR A 103 -19.62 -1.11 -7.51
N LEU A 104 -18.43 -0.83 -8.03
CA LEU A 104 -17.67 0.38 -7.71
C LEU A 104 -17.79 1.36 -8.87
N MET A 105 -18.22 2.57 -8.57
CA MET A 105 -18.17 3.70 -9.50
C MET A 105 -17.04 4.62 -9.06
N LEU A 106 -16.08 4.80 -9.93
CA LEU A 106 -14.89 5.63 -9.70
C LEU A 106 -14.93 6.82 -10.64
N ASP A 107 -14.62 8.00 -10.12
CA ASP A 107 -14.32 9.19 -10.93
C ASP A 107 -12.88 9.15 -11.46
N ALA A 108 -12.47 10.19 -12.18
CA ALA A 108 -11.11 10.31 -12.71
C ALA A 108 -10.02 10.34 -11.62
N ASP A 109 -10.39 10.77 -10.42
CA ASP A 109 -9.50 10.85 -9.25
C ASP A 109 -9.55 9.59 -8.36
N LEU A 110 -10.17 8.51 -8.85
CA LEU A 110 -10.35 7.25 -8.12
C LEU A 110 -11.16 7.36 -6.82
N ASN A 111 -11.98 8.42 -6.68
CA ASN A 111 -12.92 8.54 -5.59
C ASN A 111 -14.22 7.81 -5.91
N CYS A 112 -14.90 7.28 -4.88
CA CYS A 112 -16.23 6.72 -5.08
C CYS A 112 -17.25 7.81 -5.41
N VAL A 113 -17.98 7.62 -6.47
CA VAL A 113 -19.17 8.43 -6.79
C VAL A 113 -20.25 8.09 -5.76
N GLY A 114 -20.63 9.07 -4.94
CA GLY A 114 -21.63 8.87 -3.88
C GLY A 114 -21.18 9.30 -2.48
N GLY A 115 -19.97 9.86 -2.35
CA GLY A 115 -19.49 10.46 -1.09
C GLY A 115 -18.84 9.50 -0.10
N GLU A 116 -18.69 8.24 -0.46
CA GLU A 116 -17.94 7.29 0.33
C GLU A 116 -16.46 7.36 -0.05
N VAL A 117 -15.59 7.74 0.89
CA VAL A 117 -14.14 7.72 0.67
C VAL A 117 -13.69 6.27 0.56
N LEU A 118 -13.26 5.86 -0.64
CA LEU A 118 -12.82 4.48 -0.91
C LEU A 118 -11.67 4.04 -0.02
N SER A 119 -10.72 4.93 0.21
CA SER A 119 -9.55 4.64 1.00
C SER A 119 -8.94 5.94 1.52
N PRO A 120 -8.60 6.02 2.82
CA PRO A 120 -7.84 7.15 3.36
C PRO A 120 -6.44 7.27 2.74
N ASP A 121 -5.98 6.22 2.09
CA ASP A 121 -4.67 6.14 1.44
C ASP A 121 -4.72 6.53 -0.04
N ALA A 122 -5.92 6.79 -0.60
CA ALA A 122 -6.05 7.25 -1.98
C ALA A 122 -5.34 8.59 -2.16
N LYS A 123 -4.49 8.68 -3.18
CA LYS A 123 -3.73 9.87 -3.51
C LYS A 123 -4.07 10.32 -4.93
N SER A 124 -4.28 11.62 -5.08
CA SER A 124 -4.45 12.28 -6.37
C SER A 124 -3.16 12.98 -6.79
N LEU A 125 -2.97 13.17 -8.08
CA LEU A 125 -1.81 13.89 -8.64
C LEU A 125 -2.12 15.38 -8.67
N TYR A 126 -1.18 16.17 -8.18
CA TYR A 126 -1.25 17.62 -8.19
C TYR A 126 -0.01 18.21 -8.86
N ALA A 127 -0.24 19.15 -9.78
CA ALA A 127 0.82 19.86 -10.46
C ALA A 127 1.04 21.24 -9.85
N TYR A 128 2.30 21.71 -9.86
CA TYR A 128 2.67 23.05 -9.41
C TYR A 128 3.94 23.54 -10.13
N PRO A 129 4.15 24.89 -10.20
CA PRO A 129 5.30 25.45 -10.89
C PRO A 129 6.64 25.11 -10.25
N VAL A 130 7.69 24.93 -11.06
CA VAL A 130 9.06 24.67 -10.60
C VAL A 130 9.56 25.75 -9.61
N SER A 131 9.20 27.01 -9.83
CA SER A 131 9.59 28.12 -8.95
C SER A 131 9.10 27.99 -7.51
N SER A 132 8.16 27.09 -7.26
CA SER A 132 7.55 26.88 -5.96
C SER A 132 8.09 25.65 -5.24
N GLU A 133 9.09 24.94 -5.79
CA GLU A 133 9.60 23.69 -5.23
C GLU A 133 10.19 23.87 -3.82
N ASP A 134 11.01 24.89 -3.61
CA ASP A 134 11.64 25.14 -2.29
C ASP A 134 10.59 25.43 -1.21
N LEU A 135 9.54 26.18 -1.58
CA LEU A 135 8.42 26.45 -0.67
C LEU A 135 7.63 25.17 -0.39
N MET A 136 7.38 24.36 -1.42
CA MET A 136 6.69 23.07 -1.29
C MET A 136 7.47 22.14 -0.37
N LEU A 137 8.76 21.96 -0.57
CA LEU A 137 9.61 21.11 0.27
C LEU A 137 9.65 21.62 1.72
N THR A 138 9.68 22.93 1.92
CA THR A 138 9.60 23.52 3.27
C THR A 138 8.27 23.17 3.94
N VAL A 139 7.14 23.33 3.23
CA VAL A 139 5.81 23.00 3.76
C VAL A 139 5.70 21.52 4.08
N LEU A 140 6.16 20.64 3.19
CA LEU A 140 6.16 19.19 3.41
C LEU A 140 6.97 18.80 4.65
N SER A 141 8.14 19.43 4.84
CA SER A 141 8.98 19.18 6.02
C SER A 141 8.34 19.64 7.31
N VAL A 142 7.69 20.80 7.31
CA VAL A 142 6.96 21.34 8.47
C VAL A 142 5.76 20.49 8.84
N LEU A 143 5.05 20.00 7.85
CA LEU A 143 3.88 19.12 8.06
C LEU A 143 4.28 17.68 8.40
N GLY A 144 5.57 17.32 8.28
CA GLY A 144 6.06 15.97 8.54
C GLY A 144 5.59 14.93 7.51
N ILE A 145 5.19 15.38 6.31
CA ILE A 145 4.76 14.49 5.22
C ILE A 145 6.00 13.81 4.64
N LYS A 146 6.11 12.50 4.92
CA LYS A 146 7.25 11.67 4.51
C LYS A 146 6.91 10.88 3.23
N GLY A 147 7.98 10.47 2.52
CA GLY A 147 7.85 9.56 1.38
C GLY A 147 7.19 10.18 0.14
N ASN A 148 6.91 11.48 0.14
CA ASN A 148 6.33 12.16 -1.00
C ASN A 148 7.41 12.44 -2.06
N THR A 149 7.63 11.46 -2.91
CA THR A 149 8.56 11.57 -4.04
C THR A 149 7.89 12.26 -5.22
N LEU A 150 8.72 12.87 -6.06
CA LEU A 150 8.26 13.44 -7.32
C LEU A 150 7.66 12.34 -8.20
N ALA A 151 6.40 12.50 -8.58
CA ALA A 151 5.68 11.54 -9.41
C ALA A 151 5.97 11.74 -10.91
N GLY A 152 6.25 12.98 -11.32
CA GLY A 152 6.54 13.31 -12.72
C GLY A 152 6.71 14.80 -12.95
N TYR A 153 6.68 15.17 -14.23
CA TYR A 153 6.79 16.55 -14.72
C TYR A 153 5.61 16.84 -15.65
N THR A 154 5.12 18.07 -15.63
CA THR A 154 4.16 18.54 -16.62
C THR A 154 4.87 18.87 -17.93
N SER A 155 4.11 18.99 -19.04
CA SER A 155 4.65 19.44 -20.34
C SER A 155 5.31 20.82 -20.28
N ASP A 156 4.87 21.66 -19.36
CA ASP A 156 5.37 23.03 -19.16
C ASP A 156 6.54 23.10 -18.17
N GLY A 157 7.08 21.92 -17.76
CA GLY A 157 8.19 21.80 -16.84
C GLY A 157 7.84 21.89 -15.35
N GLY A 158 6.55 21.95 -14.99
CA GLY A 158 6.11 21.91 -13.60
C GLY A 158 6.32 20.54 -12.96
N TYR A 159 6.28 20.51 -11.64
CA TYR A 159 6.39 19.28 -10.86
C TYR A 159 5.04 18.65 -10.57
N ILE A 160 4.98 17.31 -10.56
CA ILE A 160 3.82 16.53 -10.19
C ILE A 160 4.14 15.71 -8.94
N ARG A 161 3.33 15.88 -7.90
CA ARG A 161 3.38 15.06 -6.69
C ARG A 161 2.01 14.48 -6.36
N SER A 162 2.01 13.36 -5.66
CA SER A 162 0.78 12.72 -5.22
C SER A 162 0.50 13.05 -3.76
N PHE A 163 -0.72 13.53 -3.48
CA PHE A 163 -1.17 13.83 -2.13
C PHE A 163 -2.50 13.15 -1.86
N SER A 164 -2.72 12.72 -0.62
CA SER A 164 -4.06 12.37 -0.16
C SER A 164 -4.91 13.62 0.02
N GLN A 165 -6.21 13.46 0.09
CA GLN A 165 -7.13 14.59 0.35
C GLN A 165 -6.77 15.32 1.66
N TYR A 166 -6.37 14.58 2.69
CA TYR A 166 -5.97 15.16 3.96
C TYR A 166 -4.64 15.93 3.86
N GLU A 167 -3.63 15.35 3.20
CA GLU A 167 -2.36 16.04 2.95
C GLU A 167 -2.56 17.30 2.10
N TYR A 168 -3.36 17.21 1.04
CA TYR A 168 -3.72 18.37 0.23
C TYR A 168 -4.39 19.48 1.05
N TYR A 169 -5.33 19.13 1.93
CA TYR A 169 -5.98 20.09 2.81
C TYR A 169 -4.96 20.80 3.72
N LEU A 170 -4.06 20.06 4.36
CA LEU A 170 -3.02 20.64 5.22
C LEU A 170 -2.05 21.53 4.43
N ILE A 171 -1.62 21.10 3.25
CA ILE A 171 -0.73 21.84 2.35
C ILE A 171 -1.42 23.13 1.91
N SER A 172 -2.66 23.05 1.44
CA SER A 172 -3.42 24.22 0.98
C SER A 172 -3.60 25.28 2.07
N GLN A 173 -3.86 24.86 3.29
CA GLN A 173 -3.91 25.77 4.45
C GLN A 173 -2.57 26.48 4.71
N LYS A 174 -1.44 25.74 4.60
CA LYS A 174 -0.11 26.32 4.83
C LYS A 174 0.36 27.20 3.69
N LEU A 175 -0.03 26.89 2.47
CA LEU A 175 0.31 27.69 1.29
C LEU A 175 -0.49 28.99 1.20
N GLU A 176 -1.65 29.10 1.86
CA GLU A 176 -2.50 30.29 1.85
C GLU A 176 -2.76 30.86 0.44
N GLY A 177 -2.88 29.98 -0.55
CA GLY A 177 -3.06 30.35 -1.95
C GLY A 177 -1.81 30.88 -2.68
N ARG A 178 -0.62 30.77 -2.08
CA ARG A 178 0.64 31.21 -2.70
C ARG A 178 1.10 30.35 -3.87
N ILE A 179 0.66 29.11 -3.91
CA ILE A 179 0.94 28.18 -5.01
C ILE A 179 -0.39 27.64 -5.54
N PRO A 180 -0.67 27.77 -6.84
CA PRO A 180 -1.78 27.08 -7.46
C PRO A 180 -1.42 25.58 -7.51
N LEU A 181 -2.21 24.74 -6.85
CA LEU A 181 -2.20 23.29 -7.02
C LEU A 181 -3.35 22.96 -7.98
N VAL A 182 -3.02 22.38 -9.12
CA VAL A 182 -3.98 22.01 -10.18
C VAL A 182 -3.94 20.50 -10.38
#